data_4f2f77c8b63b42bb7aaffcae15f8a9ce
#
_entry.id   4f2f77c8b63b42bb7aaffcae15f8a9ce
#
_cell.length_a   1.000
_cell.length_b   1.000
_cell.length_c   1.000
_cell.angle_alpha   90.00
_cell.angle_beta   90.00
_cell.angle_gamma   90.00
#
_symmetry.space_group_name_H-M   'P 1'
#
loop_
_entity.id
_entity.type
_entity.pdbx_description
1 polymer ?
#
loop_
_entity_poly.entity_id
_entity_poly.type
_entity_poly.pdbx_seq_one_letter_code
_entity_poly.pdbx_strand_id
1 'polypeptide(L)'
;MAIKQFNLAEGQRAERKLLITVAEWKETQTTTPQGGGDPVTEEVTVREILGTRTEDSSIEYNPDIETTTDIRGFNYTDLNKTQPQQGFDPYLILGGSKLGAFLNDIRKRNAVSELNQFTMYIITAYIGTEGAYEAEKHVQCTITYDSLGGDTRVNFPITVYFSNNVTTGTVDKLSDDFVFTADVNVQP
;
A
#
# COMPACT_ATOMS: atom_id res chain seq x y z
N MET A 1 8.14 22.38 9.24
CA MET A 1 6.99 21.56 8.80
C MET A 1 5.87 21.78 9.82
N ALA A 2 4.68 22.17 9.41
CA ALA A 2 3.55 22.30 10.33
C ALA A 2 3.01 20.89 10.65
N ILE A 3 2.86 20.57 11.92
CA ILE A 3 2.25 19.31 12.36
C ILE A 3 0.75 19.39 12.00
N LYS A 4 0.29 18.49 11.15
CA LYS A 4 -1.13 18.34 10.83
C LYS A 4 -1.86 17.77 12.05
N GLN A 5 -3.01 18.33 12.39
CA GLN A 5 -3.79 17.88 13.53
C GLN A 5 -4.81 16.81 13.11
N PHE A 6 -5.19 15.99 14.07
CA PHE A 6 -6.28 15.03 13.87
C PHE A 6 -7.61 15.78 13.70
N ASN A 7 -8.46 15.30 12.80
CA ASN A 7 -9.83 15.80 12.60
C ASN A 7 -10.84 15.09 13.54
N LEU A 8 -10.36 14.55 14.64
CA LEU A 8 -11.14 13.85 15.67
C LEU A 8 -11.48 14.81 16.82
N ALA A 9 -12.65 14.61 17.43
CA ALA A 9 -12.99 15.31 18.66
C ALA A 9 -12.06 14.88 19.82
N GLU A 10 -11.90 15.75 20.83
CA GLU A 10 -11.10 15.41 22.01
C GLU A 10 -11.61 14.12 22.68
N GLY A 11 -10.69 13.16 22.90
CA GLY A 11 -11.01 11.85 23.46
C GLY A 11 -11.61 10.83 22.48
N GLN A 12 -11.91 11.23 21.25
CA GLN A 12 -12.38 10.33 20.20
C GLN A 12 -11.23 9.44 19.69
N ARG A 13 -11.51 8.16 19.49
CA ARG A 13 -10.56 7.19 18.92
C ARG A 13 -10.71 7.15 17.40
N ALA A 14 -9.58 7.10 16.68
CA ALA A 14 -9.60 6.80 15.25
C ALA A 14 -10.07 5.36 15.02
N GLU A 15 -11.05 5.20 14.15
CA GLU A 15 -11.51 3.87 13.75
C GLU A 15 -10.54 3.28 12.70
N ARG A 16 -10.31 1.95 12.75
CA ARG A 16 -9.42 1.24 11.82
C ARG A 16 -9.76 1.49 10.34
N LYS A 17 -11.02 1.63 10.01
CA LYS A 17 -11.51 1.94 8.65
C LYS A 17 -11.01 3.28 8.09
N LEU A 18 -10.49 4.17 8.95
CA LEU A 18 -9.93 5.46 8.56
C LEU A 18 -8.44 5.38 8.18
N LEU A 19 -7.81 4.22 8.34
CA LEU A 19 -6.47 3.93 7.84
C LEU A 19 -6.62 2.99 6.63
N ILE A 20 -6.42 3.53 5.44
CA ILE A 20 -6.69 2.84 4.17
C ILE A 20 -5.38 2.63 3.43
N THR A 21 -5.16 1.40 2.97
CA THR A 21 -4.02 1.04 2.12
C THR A 21 -4.52 0.76 0.71
N VAL A 22 -3.90 1.39 -0.29
CA VAL A 22 -4.24 1.21 -1.70
C VAL A 22 -3.03 0.74 -2.46
N ALA A 23 -3.17 -0.32 -3.23
CA ALA A 23 -2.18 -0.78 -4.19
C ALA A 23 -2.45 -0.15 -5.57
N GLU A 24 -1.39 0.30 -6.22
CA GLU A 24 -1.40 0.78 -7.61
C GLU A 24 -0.33 0.03 -8.41
N TRP A 25 -0.69 -0.41 -9.59
CA TRP A 25 0.22 -1.07 -10.52
C TRP A 25 -0.16 -0.74 -11.96
N LYS A 26 0.68 -1.16 -12.89
CA LYS A 26 0.44 -0.99 -14.31
C LYS A 26 0.10 -2.32 -14.97
N GLU A 27 -0.91 -2.31 -15.81
CA GLU A 27 -1.30 -3.44 -16.64
C GLU A 27 -1.26 -3.08 -18.11
N THR A 28 -0.85 -4.04 -18.92
CA THR A 28 -0.93 -3.91 -20.38
C THR A 28 -2.28 -4.43 -20.84
N GLN A 29 -3.11 -3.55 -21.39
CA GLN A 29 -4.41 -3.91 -21.95
C GLN A 29 -4.35 -3.85 -23.47
N THR A 30 -4.78 -4.93 -24.12
CA THR A 30 -4.90 -4.98 -25.58
C THR A 30 -6.37 -4.88 -25.96
N THR A 31 -6.72 -3.81 -26.65
CA THR A 31 -8.08 -3.58 -27.14
C THR A 31 -8.13 -3.78 -28.64
N THR A 32 -8.97 -4.71 -29.09
CA THR A 32 -9.25 -4.88 -30.54
C THR A 32 -10.43 -4.00 -30.90
N PRO A 33 -10.27 -3.03 -31.85
CA PRO A 33 -11.38 -2.17 -32.29
C PRO A 33 -12.54 -2.97 -32.87
N GLN A 34 -13.78 -2.63 -32.52
CA GLN A 34 -14.98 -3.18 -33.15
C GLN A 34 -15.07 -2.73 -34.61
N GLY A 35 -14.42 -3.37 -35.52
CA GLY A 35 -14.38 -2.99 -36.94
C GLY A 35 -13.20 -3.53 -37.71
N GLY A 36 -12.34 -4.37 -37.08
CA GLY A 36 -11.27 -5.06 -37.76
C GLY A 36 -10.00 -4.23 -37.95
N GLY A 37 -9.70 -3.30 -37.04
CA GLY A 37 -8.40 -2.62 -36.96
C GLY A 37 -7.37 -3.44 -36.19
N ASP A 38 -6.09 -3.06 -36.28
CA ASP A 38 -5.02 -3.70 -35.53
C ASP A 38 -5.23 -3.54 -34.01
N PRO A 39 -4.88 -4.56 -33.19
CA PRO A 39 -4.97 -4.47 -31.75
C PRO A 39 -4.09 -3.33 -31.21
N VAL A 40 -4.68 -2.44 -30.39
CA VAL A 40 -3.98 -1.37 -29.71
C VAL A 40 -3.63 -1.85 -28.30
N THR A 41 -2.35 -1.79 -27.96
CA THR A 41 -1.84 -2.15 -26.65
C THR A 41 -1.50 -0.89 -25.88
N GLU A 42 -2.15 -0.68 -24.74
CA GLU A 42 -1.95 0.48 -23.87
C GLU A 42 -1.59 0.03 -22.46
N GLU A 43 -0.73 0.82 -21.79
CA GLU A 43 -0.42 0.65 -20.37
C GLU A 43 -1.45 1.43 -19.55
N VAL A 44 -2.18 0.73 -18.70
CA VAL A 44 -3.23 1.30 -17.85
C VAL A 44 -2.82 1.20 -16.39
N THR A 45 -2.97 2.29 -15.66
CA THR A 45 -2.79 2.30 -14.20
C THR A 45 -4.04 1.76 -13.52
N VAL A 46 -3.88 0.73 -12.70
CA VAL A 46 -4.95 0.07 -11.95
C VAL A 46 -4.72 0.29 -10.47
N ARG A 47 -5.81 0.46 -9.70
CA ARG A 47 -5.78 0.60 -8.24
C ARG A 47 -6.81 -0.31 -7.60
N GLU A 48 -6.50 -0.73 -6.37
CA GLU A 48 -7.42 -1.46 -5.50
C GLU A 48 -7.16 -1.11 -4.04
N ILE A 49 -8.23 -0.86 -3.28
CA ILE A 49 -8.17 -0.69 -1.82
C ILE A 49 -8.00 -2.07 -1.19
N LEU A 50 -6.98 -2.21 -0.36
CA LEU A 50 -6.67 -3.46 0.34
C LEU A 50 -7.45 -3.61 1.64
N GLY A 51 -7.54 -4.84 2.14
CA GLY A 51 -8.15 -5.16 3.43
C GLY A 51 -9.65 -5.40 3.40
N THR A 52 -10.28 -5.53 2.23
CA THR A 52 -11.69 -5.93 2.12
C THR A 52 -11.88 -7.31 2.75
N ARG A 53 -12.69 -7.38 3.84
CA ARG A 53 -12.94 -8.58 4.65
C ARG A 53 -11.71 -9.15 5.39
N THR A 54 -10.66 -8.36 5.55
CA THR A 54 -9.54 -8.64 6.45
C THR A 54 -9.90 -8.08 7.83
N GLU A 55 -9.85 -8.90 8.86
CA GLU A 55 -10.26 -8.50 10.21
C GLU A 55 -9.17 -7.69 10.92
N ASP A 56 -7.92 -8.10 10.75
CA ASP A 56 -6.77 -7.41 11.32
C ASP A 56 -5.66 -7.26 10.27
N SER A 57 -5.12 -6.06 10.18
CA SER A 57 -4.00 -5.74 9.31
C SER A 57 -3.37 -4.44 9.81
N SER A 58 -2.24 -4.56 10.48
CA SER A 58 -1.46 -3.45 11.03
C SER A 58 -0.24 -3.16 10.15
N ILE A 59 0.16 -1.90 10.08
CA ILE A 59 1.45 -1.54 9.49
C ILE A 59 2.50 -1.70 10.59
N GLU A 60 3.42 -2.63 10.39
CA GLU A 60 4.53 -2.90 11.29
C GLU A 60 5.78 -2.20 10.78
N TYR A 61 6.43 -1.40 11.62
CA TYR A 61 7.60 -0.61 11.21
C TYR A 61 8.92 -1.33 11.35
N ASN A 62 8.98 -2.47 12.07
CA ASN A 62 10.16 -3.33 12.24
C ASN A 62 11.45 -2.52 12.45
N PRO A 63 11.58 -1.78 13.56
CA PRO A 63 12.74 -0.94 13.81
C PRO A 63 14.00 -1.79 13.98
N ASP A 64 15.08 -1.45 13.26
CA ASP A 64 16.40 -2.04 13.43
C ASP A 64 17.18 -1.18 14.44
N ILE A 65 17.29 -1.69 15.66
CA ILE A 65 17.88 -1.00 16.81
C ILE A 65 19.20 -1.64 17.16
N GLU A 66 20.27 -0.86 17.19
CA GLU A 66 21.59 -1.26 17.65
C GLU A 66 21.89 -0.61 19.01
N THR A 67 22.42 -1.39 19.94
CA THR A 67 22.89 -0.88 21.23
C THR A 67 24.39 -1.08 21.33
N THR A 68 25.13 0.02 21.47
CA THR A 68 26.57 0.03 21.67
C THR A 68 26.92 0.51 23.09
N THR A 69 28.00 -0.01 23.63
CA THR A 69 28.51 0.41 24.96
C THR A 69 29.82 1.17 24.77
N ASP A 70 29.90 2.38 25.30
CA ASP A 70 31.15 3.15 25.27
C ASP A 70 32.19 2.62 26.28
N ILE A 71 33.40 3.15 26.21
CA ILE A 71 34.52 2.77 27.11
C ILE A 71 34.28 3.13 28.59
N ARG A 72 33.25 3.93 28.90
CA ARG A 72 32.81 4.29 30.24
C ARG A 72 31.70 3.38 30.77
N GLY A 73 31.23 2.44 29.96
CA GLY A 73 30.17 1.52 30.30
C GLY A 73 28.74 2.11 30.11
N PHE A 74 28.60 3.23 29.42
CA PHE A 74 27.29 3.76 29.06
C PHE A 74 26.78 3.12 27.77
N ASN A 75 25.50 2.74 27.79
CA ASN A 75 24.82 2.19 26.60
C ASN A 75 24.18 3.31 25.79
N TYR A 76 24.41 3.29 24.49
CA TYR A 76 23.78 4.12 23.47
C TYR A 76 22.93 3.23 22.57
N THR A 77 21.72 3.69 22.28
CA THR A 77 20.80 2.97 21.41
C THR A 77 20.51 3.82 20.18
N ASP A 78 20.86 3.29 19.02
CA ASP A 78 20.69 3.93 17.73
C ASP A 78 19.63 3.19 16.92
N LEU A 79 18.76 3.94 16.27
CA LEU A 79 17.79 3.43 15.30
C LEU A 79 18.41 3.54 13.91
N ASN A 80 18.81 2.43 13.31
CA ASN A 80 19.44 2.40 12.00
C ASN A 80 18.45 2.64 10.88
N LYS A 81 17.34 1.89 10.89
CA LYS A 81 16.28 2.00 9.86
C LYS A 81 14.97 1.41 10.36
N THR A 82 13.91 1.74 9.66
CA THR A 82 12.62 1.06 9.75
C THR A 82 12.32 0.33 8.44
N GLN A 83 11.64 -0.81 8.53
CA GLN A 83 11.21 -1.58 7.36
C GLN A 83 9.70 -1.81 7.46
N PRO A 84 8.89 -0.82 7.04
CA PRO A 84 7.45 -0.93 7.17
C PRO A 84 6.91 -2.05 6.27
N GLN A 85 6.04 -2.88 6.86
CA GLN A 85 5.34 -3.95 6.17
C GLN A 85 3.90 -4.04 6.65
N GLN A 86 3.03 -4.65 5.85
CA GLN A 86 1.63 -4.88 6.21
C GLN A 86 1.15 -6.21 5.64
N GLY A 87 0.72 -7.10 6.51
CA GLY A 87 0.11 -8.38 6.14
C GLY A 87 -1.39 -8.24 5.94
N PHE A 88 -1.93 -9.00 5.00
CA PHE A 88 -3.36 -9.18 4.76
C PHE A 88 -3.66 -10.68 4.74
N ASP A 89 -4.09 -11.19 5.89
CA ASP A 89 -4.52 -12.58 6.05
C ASP A 89 -5.81 -12.60 6.92
N PRO A 90 -6.93 -13.05 6.36
CA PRO A 90 -7.09 -13.53 4.99
C PRO A 90 -7.09 -12.40 3.93
N TYR A 91 -6.52 -12.66 2.78
CA TYR A 91 -6.79 -11.93 1.54
C TYR A 91 -7.64 -12.83 0.63
N LEU A 92 -8.94 -12.66 0.69
CA LEU A 92 -9.88 -13.53 -0.01
C LEU A 92 -9.98 -13.16 -1.49
N ILE A 93 -9.94 -14.18 -2.36
CA ILE A 93 -10.23 -13.98 -3.78
C ILE A 93 -11.72 -13.71 -3.95
N LEU A 94 -12.04 -12.49 -4.29
CA LEU A 94 -13.41 -12.02 -4.53
C LEU A 94 -13.64 -11.81 -6.03
N GLY A 95 -14.88 -11.97 -6.48
CA GLY A 95 -15.26 -11.57 -7.82
C GLY A 95 -15.06 -10.06 -7.99
N GLY A 96 -14.26 -9.65 -9.01
CA GLY A 96 -13.92 -8.25 -9.27
C GLY A 96 -12.64 -7.75 -8.58
N SER A 97 -11.96 -8.56 -7.74
CA SER A 97 -10.63 -8.22 -7.23
C SER A 97 -9.63 -8.16 -8.38
N LYS A 98 -9.13 -6.97 -8.67
CA LYS A 98 -8.17 -6.71 -9.75
C LYS A 98 -6.78 -7.20 -9.32
N LEU A 99 -6.36 -6.89 -8.09
CA LEU A 99 -5.07 -7.31 -7.54
C LEU A 99 -4.99 -8.84 -7.42
N GLY A 100 -6.04 -9.49 -6.92
CA GLY A 100 -6.09 -10.94 -6.83
C GLY A 100 -5.93 -11.62 -8.20
N ALA A 101 -6.57 -11.08 -9.25
CA ALA A 101 -6.41 -11.56 -10.62
C ALA A 101 -4.98 -11.36 -11.13
N PHE A 102 -4.41 -10.17 -10.92
CA PHE A 102 -3.06 -9.81 -11.34
C PHE A 102 -1.99 -10.68 -10.66
N LEU A 103 -2.05 -10.84 -9.34
CA LEU A 103 -1.12 -11.70 -8.60
C LEU A 103 -1.21 -13.17 -9.03
N ASN A 104 -2.43 -13.66 -9.29
CA ASN A 104 -2.60 -15.03 -9.79
C ASN A 104 -2.02 -15.20 -11.21
N ASP A 105 -2.08 -14.20 -12.05
CA ASP A 105 -1.45 -14.20 -13.38
C ASP A 105 0.09 -14.20 -13.26
N ILE A 106 0.67 -13.31 -12.43
CA ILE A 106 2.10 -13.30 -12.12
C ILE A 106 2.57 -14.67 -11.65
N ARG A 107 1.83 -15.29 -10.71
CA ARG A 107 2.13 -16.62 -10.20
C ARG A 107 2.16 -17.66 -11.33
N LYS A 108 1.17 -17.65 -12.22
CA LYS A 108 1.07 -18.61 -13.34
C LYS A 108 2.20 -18.44 -14.35
N ARG A 109 2.60 -17.21 -14.63
CA ARG A 109 3.70 -16.87 -15.55
C ARG A 109 5.09 -16.97 -14.91
N ASN A 110 5.14 -17.13 -13.57
CA ASN A 110 6.38 -17.04 -12.78
C ASN A 110 7.12 -15.70 -12.98
N ALA A 111 6.38 -14.62 -13.13
CA ALA A 111 6.89 -13.27 -13.41
C ALA A 111 7.24 -12.51 -12.12
N VAL A 112 8.10 -13.10 -11.27
CA VAL A 112 8.40 -12.61 -9.90
C VAL A 112 8.92 -11.17 -9.88
N SER A 113 9.58 -10.69 -10.93
CA SER A 113 10.07 -9.32 -11.01
C SER A 113 8.95 -8.27 -11.00
N GLU A 114 7.75 -8.63 -11.44
CA GLU A 114 6.59 -7.72 -11.42
C GLU A 114 6.07 -7.46 -10.01
N LEU A 115 6.40 -8.33 -9.04
CA LEU A 115 6.02 -8.15 -7.62
C LEU A 115 6.73 -6.96 -6.95
N ASN A 116 7.77 -6.39 -7.55
CA ASN A 116 8.56 -5.28 -7.02
C ASN A 116 8.18 -3.92 -7.64
N GLN A 117 7.08 -3.81 -8.37
CA GLN A 117 6.74 -2.63 -9.17
C GLN A 117 5.49 -1.91 -8.69
N PHE A 118 5.04 -2.20 -7.48
CA PHE A 118 3.86 -1.56 -6.92
C PHE A 118 4.15 -0.17 -6.39
N THR A 119 3.17 0.71 -6.54
CA THR A 119 3.07 1.95 -5.78
C THR A 119 2.00 1.74 -4.71
N MET A 120 2.34 2.05 -3.47
CA MET A 120 1.42 1.91 -2.35
C MET A 120 1.05 3.28 -1.79
N TYR A 121 -0.21 3.43 -1.43
CA TYR A 121 -0.69 4.61 -0.72
C TYR A 121 -1.18 4.20 0.67
N ILE A 122 -0.77 4.96 1.69
CA ILE A 122 -1.31 4.89 3.05
C ILE A 122 -2.10 6.17 3.25
N ILE A 123 -3.43 6.06 3.36
CA ILE A 123 -4.33 7.19 3.53
C ILE A 123 -4.78 7.22 4.98
N THR A 124 -4.51 8.32 5.68
CA THR A 124 -4.89 8.54 7.07
C THR A 124 -6.11 9.48 7.11
N ALA A 125 -7.30 8.91 6.89
CA ALA A 125 -8.54 9.69 6.76
C ALA A 125 -8.98 10.39 8.06
N TYR A 126 -8.31 10.11 9.19
CA TYR A 126 -8.49 10.84 10.45
C TYR A 126 -7.57 12.07 10.57
N ILE A 127 -6.81 12.41 9.54
CA ILE A 127 -6.01 13.63 9.42
C ILE A 127 -6.42 14.36 8.13
N GLY A 128 -6.52 15.68 8.21
CA GLY A 128 -6.98 16.50 7.09
C GLY A 128 -8.48 16.80 7.15
N THR A 129 -9.07 17.10 6.02
CA THR A 129 -10.50 17.42 5.86
C THR A 129 -11.10 16.64 4.71
N GLU A 130 -12.42 16.60 4.61
CA GLU A 130 -13.09 16.04 3.44
C GLU A 130 -12.59 16.70 2.16
N GLY A 131 -12.18 15.90 1.19
CA GLY A 131 -11.58 16.35 -0.06
C GLY A 131 -10.07 16.64 -0.01
N ALA A 132 -9.41 16.48 1.17
CA ALA A 132 -7.96 16.65 1.36
C ALA A 132 -7.47 15.79 2.54
N TYR A 133 -7.65 14.46 2.43
CA TYR A 133 -7.16 13.50 3.42
C TYR A 133 -5.66 13.31 3.28
N GLU A 134 -4.95 13.24 4.40
CA GLU A 134 -3.51 13.00 4.37
C GLU A 134 -3.18 11.63 3.79
N ALA A 135 -2.14 11.59 2.97
CA ALA A 135 -1.69 10.36 2.34
C ALA A 135 -0.17 10.33 2.15
N GLU A 136 0.38 9.14 2.25
CA GLU A 136 1.76 8.82 1.91
C GLU A 136 1.76 7.96 0.66
N LYS A 137 2.59 8.34 -0.33
CA LYS A 137 2.82 7.57 -1.55
C LYS A 137 4.20 6.93 -1.47
N HIS A 138 4.26 5.62 -1.46
CA HIS A 138 5.48 4.81 -1.50
C HIS A 138 5.64 4.20 -2.90
N VAL A 139 6.72 4.47 -3.59
CA VAL A 139 6.99 3.92 -4.93
C VAL A 139 8.00 2.78 -4.87
N GLN A 140 7.92 1.83 -5.79
CA GLN A 140 8.76 0.62 -5.82
C GLN A 140 8.59 -0.27 -4.57
N CYS A 141 7.36 -0.48 -4.17
CA CYS A 141 7.01 -1.42 -3.12
C CYS A 141 6.95 -2.84 -3.67
N THR A 142 7.08 -3.80 -2.76
CA THR A 142 7.00 -5.23 -3.09
C THR A 142 5.74 -5.82 -2.46
N ILE A 143 5.00 -6.61 -3.23
CA ILE A 143 3.94 -7.46 -2.69
C ILE A 143 4.37 -8.91 -2.84
N THR A 144 4.34 -9.67 -1.74
CA THR A 144 4.56 -11.12 -1.76
C THR A 144 3.26 -11.85 -1.45
N TYR A 145 3.22 -13.11 -1.83
CA TYR A 145 2.14 -14.04 -1.46
C TYR A 145 2.75 -15.34 -0.95
N ASP A 146 2.14 -15.93 0.08
CA ASP A 146 2.69 -17.11 0.75
C ASP A 146 2.04 -18.41 0.29
N SER A 147 0.73 -18.38 0.08
CA SER A 147 -0.05 -19.57 -0.26
C SER A 147 -1.24 -19.25 -1.15
N LEU A 148 -1.83 -20.28 -1.74
CA LEU A 148 -3.11 -20.17 -2.42
C LEU A 148 -3.93 -21.40 -2.07
N GLY A 149 -5.03 -21.21 -1.36
CA GLY A 149 -5.89 -22.30 -0.91
C GLY A 149 -6.85 -21.85 0.18
N GLY A 150 -7.28 -22.77 1.00
CA GLY A 150 -8.20 -22.54 2.11
C GLY A 150 -9.17 -23.69 2.26
N ASP A 151 -9.86 -23.74 3.39
CA ASP A 151 -10.84 -24.79 3.70
C ASP A 151 -12.18 -24.54 2.98
N THR A 152 -12.79 -23.39 3.25
CA THR A 152 -14.13 -23.06 2.72
C THR A 152 -14.07 -22.00 1.59
N ARG A 153 -13.04 -21.16 1.59
CA ARG A 153 -12.85 -20.07 0.63
C ARG A 153 -11.41 -20.03 0.16
N VAL A 154 -11.21 -19.56 -1.06
CA VAL A 154 -9.84 -19.38 -1.56
C VAL A 154 -9.24 -18.15 -0.89
N ASN A 155 -8.23 -18.37 -0.08
CA ASN A 155 -7.40 -17.38 0.56
C ASN A 155 -6.05 -17.28 -0.19
N PHE A 156 -5.54 -16.08 -0.35
CA PHE A 156 -4.28 -15.76 -1.00
C PHE A 156 -3.53 -14.74 -0.16
N PRO A 157 -3.04 -15.11 1.03
CA PRO A 157 -2.40 -14.17 1.95
C PRO A 157 -1.28 -13.41 1.27
N ILE A 158 -1.27 -12.10 1.44
CA ILE A 158 -0.26 -11.21 0.88
C ILE A 158 0.42 -10.40 1.97
N THR A 159 1.68 -10.07 1.73
CA THR A 159 2.44 -9.11 2.54
C THR A 159 2.98 -8.01 1.64
N VAL A 160 2.69 -6.78 2.04
CA VAL A 160 3.20 -5.57 1.40
C VAL A 160 4.46 -5.11 2.16
N TYR A 161 5.56 -4.92 1.44
CA TYR A 161 6.77 -4.30 1.94
C TYR A 161 6.88 -2.91 1.35
N PHE A 162 6.79 -1.90 2.21
CA PHE A 162 6.86 -0.51 1.79
C PHE A 162 8.31 -0.09 1.54
N SER A 163 8.52 0.69 0.50
CA SER A 163 9.82 1.31 0.24
C SER A 163 10.00 2.57 1.09
N ASN A 164 11.25 3.00 1.27
CA ASN A 164 11.57 4.27 1.90
C ASN A 164 11.49 5.48 0.93
N ASN A 165 11.10 5.24 -0.33
CA ASN A 165 10.88 6.31 -1.30
C ASN A 165 9.45 6.84 -1.15
N VAL A 166 9.28 7.76 -0.21
CA VAL A 166 7.99 8.28 0.25
C VAL A 166 7.78 9.70 -0.20
N THR A 167 6.58 9.98 -0.70
CA THR A 167 6.11 11.35 -0.95
C THR A 167 4.85 11.57 -0.13
N THR A 168 4.84 12.59 0.72
CA THR A 168 3.64 13.02 1.45
C THR A 168 2.76 13.91 0.60
N GLY A 169 1.46 13.89 0.88
CA GLY A 169 0.49 14.66 0.14
C GLY A 169 -0.92 14.48 0.68
N THR A 170 -1.88 14.72 -0.20
CA THR A 170 -3.31 14.54 0.11
C THR A 170 -4.02 13.81 -1.02
N VAL A 171 -5.13 13.16 -0.67
CA VAL A 171 -6.08 12.60 -1.64
C VAL A 171 -7.45 13.27 -1.50
N ASP A 172 -8.15 13.42 -2.61
CA ASP A 172 -9.45 14.10 -2.68
C ASP A 172 -10.62 13.22 -2.19
N LYS A 173 -10.48 11.89 -2.22
CA LYS A 173 -11.53 10.95 -1.84
C LYS A 173 -10.96 9.60 -1.38
N LEU A 174 -11.80 8.80 -0.72
CA LEU A 174 -11.46 7.50 -0.13
C LEU A 174 -11.92 6.32 -1.02
N SER A 175 -11.79 6.44 -2.32
CA SER A 175 -12.10 5.41 -3.33
C SER A 175 -10.86 5.10 -4.16
N ASP A 176 -10.87 4.05 -4.97
CA ASP A 176 -9.72 3.64 -5.80
C ASP A 176 -9.39 4.59 -6.96
N ASP A 177 -10.28 5.54 -7.26
CA ASP A 177 -10.15 6.56 -8.32
C ASP A 177 -9.74 7.96 -7.80
N PHE A 178 -9.13 8.05 -6.60
CA PHE A 178 -8.66 9.30 -6.02
C PHE A 178 -7.59 10.00 -6.86
N VAL A 179 -7.44 11.31 -6.66
CA VAL A 179 -6.32 12.11 -7.15
C VAL A 179 -5.36 12.39 -5.99
N PHE A 180 -4.09 11.98 -6.16
CA PHE A 180 -3.04 12.29 -5.19
C PHE A 180 -2.37 13.61 -5.56
N THR A 181 -2.30 14.53 -4.61
CA THR A 181 -1.60 15.82 -4.73
C THR A 181 -0.44 15.83 -3.75
N ALA A 182 0.79 15.87 -4.26
CA ALA A 182 1.99 15.93 -3.43
C ALA A 182 2.12 17.29 -2.71
N ASP A 183 2.64 17.27 -1.48
CA ASP A 183 2.97 18.49 -0.74
C ASP A 183 4.12 19.25 -1.44
N VAL A 184 3.96 20.56 -1.60
CA VAL A 184 4.86 21.40 -2.42
C VAL A 184 6.24 21.66 -1.79
N ASN A 185 6.51 21.14 -0.58
CA ASN A 185 7.75 21.44 0.17
C ASN A 185 8.26 20.23 0.97
N VAL A 186 8.63 19.17 0.29
CA VAL A 186 9.52 18.18 0.90
C VAL A 186 10.82 18.16 0.12
N GLN A 187 11.73 19.08 0.43
CA GLN A 187 13.15 18.82 0.15
C GLN A 187 13.69 17.91 1.25
N PRO A 188 14.47 16.90 0.87
CA PRO A 188 15.13 16.00 1.82
C PRO A 188 16.13 16.72 2.71
#